data_cb50e77a2dc93f87c2e0b90d3c27366c
#
_entry.id   cb50e77a2dc93f87c2e0b90d3c27366c
#
_cell.length_a   1.000
_cell.length_b   1.000
_cell.length_c   1.000
_cell.angle_alpha   90.00
_cell.angle_beta   90.00
_cell.angle_gamma   90.00
#
_symmetry.space_group_name_H-M   'P 1'
#
loop_
_entity.id
_entity.type
_entity.pdbx_description
1 polymer ?
#
loop_
_entity_poly.entity_id
_entity_poly.type
_entity_poly.pdbx_seq_one_letter_code
_entity_poly.pdbx_strand_id
1 'polypeptide(L)'
;MTAIFATSEGEVTARGDVLVAADGIHSAARAQLHPGDPGIRWQGIMMWRGAVPFSAFLDGDSMIIAGDMQEKLVLYPIARAEGGRRLTNWVVCIRQGSGDLAPPKQDWNRLGELDDILPTVRRFSLPQLDVEALIRATPEYFEYPMCDRDPLPWWT
;
A
#
# COMPACT_ATOMS: atom_id res chain seq x y z
N MET A 1 21.66 -24.52 4.10
CA MET A 1 21.33 -23.41 4.99
C MET A 1 20.29 -23.84 6.01
N THR A 2 20.23 -23.19 7.19
CA THR A 2 19.24 -23.51 8.25
C THR A 2 18.56 -22.21 8.64
N ALA A 3 17.23 -22.19 8.63
CA ALA A 3 16.40 -21.10 9.12
C ALA A 3 15.69 -21.51 10.40
N ILE A 4 15.65 -20.62 11.38
CA ILE A 4 14.94 -20.80 12.65
C ILE A 4 13.82 -19.76 12.69
N PHE A 5 12.60 -20.21 12.88
CA PHE A 5 11.40 -19.40 12.95
C PHE A 5 10.83 -19.40 14.36
N ALA A 6 10.61 -18.22 14.94
CA ALA A 6 9.85 -18.10 16.18
C ALA A 6 8.36 -18.18 15.88
N THR A 7 7.65 -19.08 16.54
CA THR A 7 6.19 -19.24 16.41
C THR A 7 5.54 -19.15 17.80
N SER A 8 4.21 -19.10 17.85
CA SER A 8 3.45 -19.13 19.10
C SER A 8 3.64 -20.43 19.90
N GLU A 9 4.08 -21.51 19.24
CA GLU A 9 4.30 -22.84 19.84
C GLU A 9 5.78 -23.10 20.14
N GLY A 10 6.68 -22.14 19.88
CA GLY A 10 8.12 -22.27 20.07
C GLY A 10 8.90 -22.10 18.76
N GLU A 11 10.17 -22.53 18.75
CA GLU A 11 11.03 -22.44 17.60
C GLU A 11 10.84 -23.61 16.62
N VAL A 12 10.75 -23.30 15.33
CA VAL A 12 10.71 -24.28 14.26
C VAL A 12 11.94 -24.12 13.37
N THR A 13 12.62 -25.20 13.08
CA THR A 13 13.82 -25.23 12.23
C THR A 13 13.48 -25.80 10.85
N ALA A 14 13.87 -25.09 9.79
CA ALA A 14 13.83 -25.58 8.41
C ALA A 14 15.24 -25.65 7.81
N ARG A 15 15.51 -26.65 6.97
CA ARG A 15 16.79 -26.83 6.25
C ARG A 15 16.54 -26.84 4.77
N GLY A 16 17.41 -26.20 3.99
CA GLY A 16 17.37 -26.15 2.55
C GLY A 16 18.72 -25.74 1.95
N ASP A 17 18.83 -25.84 0.64
CA ASP A 17 20.05 -25.44 -0.08
C ASP A 17 20.10 -23.93 -0.32
N VAL A 18 18.93 -23.30 -0.42
CA VAL A 18 18.76 -21.85 -0.64
C VAL A 18 17.72 -21.29 0.33
N LEU A 19 17.96 -20.09 0.82
CA LEU A 19 16.99 -19.27 1.56
C LEU A 19 16.57 -18.06 0.72
N VAL A 20 15.27 -17.93 0.47
CA VAL A 20 14.70 -16.73 -0.16
C VAL A 20 14.02 -15.89 0.92
N ALA A 21 14.61 -14.74 1.26
CA ALA A 21 14.05 -13.80 2.22
C ALA A 21 12.97 -12.95 1.54
N ALA A 22 11.71 -13.30 1.75
CA ALA A 22 10.54 -12.58 1.25
C ALA A 22 9.67 -12.04 2.43
N ASP A 23 10.33 -11.58 3.49
CA ASP A 23 9.75 -11.21 4.78
C ASP A 23 9.41 -9.71 4.91
N GLY A 24 9.36 -9.00 3.79
CA GLY A 24 8.78 -7.66 3.64
C GLY A 24 9.61 -6.53 4.26
N ILE A 25 8.94 -5.39 4.50
CA ILE A 25 9.61 -4.16 4.95
C ILE A 25 10.23 -4.28 6.35
N HIS A 26 9.72 -5.20 7.17
CA HIS A 26 10.24 -5.52 8.52
C HIS A 26 11.19 -6.70 8.52
N SER A 27 11.83 -7.00 7.40
CA SER A 27 12.67 -8.18 7.17
C SER A 27 13.66 -8.46 8.30
N ALA A 28 13.52 -9.63 8.90
CA ALA A 28 14.48 -10.15 9.89
C ALA A 28 15.79 -10.57 9.22
N ALA A 29 15.71 -11.13 8.00
CA ALA A 29 16.89 -11.48 7.22
C ALA A 29 17.71 -10.23 6.87
N ARG A 30 17.07 -9.12 6.47
CA ARG A 30 17.73 -7.85 6.25
C ARG A 30 18.41 -7.34 7.51
N ALA A 31 17.73 -7.38 8.65
CA ALA A 31 18.31 -6.93 9.92
C ALA A 31 19.54 -7.74 10.35
N GLN A 32 19.57 -9.04 10.07
CA GLN A 32 20.72 -9.90 10.35
C GLN A 32 21.90 -9.63 9.41
N LEU A 33 21.63 -9.43 8.12
CA LEU A 33 22.68 -9.17 7.12
C LEU A 33 23.24 -7.74 7.23
N HIS A 34 22.41 -6.78 7.61
CA HIS A 34 22.74 -5.37 7.67
C HIS A 34 22.37 -4.74 9.01
N PRO A 35 23.10 -5.05 10.11
CA PRO A 35 22.80 -4.52 11.44
C PRO A 35 22.94 -3.00 11.56
N GLY A 36 23.61 -2.36 10.59
CA GLY A 36 23.75 -0.90 10.49
C GLY A 36 22.71 -0.22 9.58
N ASP A 37 21.70 -0.95 9.12
CA ASP A 37 20.63 -0.37 8.29
C ASP A 37 19.88 0.74 9.06
N PRO A 38 19.72 1.95 8.49
CA PRO A 38 19.04 3.07 9.15
C PRO A 38 17.57 2.83 9.43
N GLY A 39 16.98 1.78 8.85
CA GLY A 39 15.59 1.39 9.11
C GLY A 39 14.61 1.88 8.06
N ILE A 40 13.36 1.97 8.49
CA ILE A 40 12.24 2.38 7.65
C ILE A 40 12.21 3.90 7.55
N ARG A 41 11.96 4.40 6.33
CA ARG A 41 11.81 5.82 6.02
C ARG A 41 10.37 6.11 5.62
N TRP A 42 9.83 7.21 6.11
CA TRP A 42 8.55 7.75 5.69
C TRP A 42 8.76 8.87 4.66
N GLN A 43 8.02 8.81 3.58
CA GLN A 43 8.09 9.83 2.52
C GLN A 43 7.22 11.07 2.80
N GLY A 44 6.67 11.19 4.01
CA GLY A 44 5.73 12.28 4.34
C GLY A 44 4.36 12.13 3.71
N ILE A 45 4.05 10.95 3.16
CA ILE A 45 2.80 10.67 2.44
C ILE A 45 2.00 9.63 3.20
N MET A 46 0.71 9.92 3.40
CA MET A 46 -0.28 8.94 3.83
C MET A 46 -1.03 8.39 2.63
N MET A 47 -1.40 7.13 2.69
CA MET A 47 -2.18 6.43 1.66
C MET A 47 -3.45 5.86 2.25
N TRP A 48 -4.55 6.02 1.53
CA TRP A 48 -5.81 5.34 1.75
C TRP A 48 -6.08 4.44 0.57
N ARG A 49 -6.47 3.21 0.84
CA ARG A 49 -6.63 2.20 -0.19
C ARG A 49 -7.85 1.33 0.07
N GLY A 50 -8.65 1.12 -0.96
CA GLY A 50 -9.79 0.22 -0.94
C GLY A 50 -10.02 -0.45 -2.28
N ALA A 51 -10.96 -1.39 -2.30
CA ALA A 51 -11.41 -2.03 -3.52
C ALA A 51 -12.91 -2.34 -3.42
N VAL A 52 -13.63 -2.09 -4.51
CA VAL A 52 -15.07 -2.32 -4.58
C VAL A 52 -15.50 -2.68 -6.00
N PRO A 53 -16.51 -3.56 -6.18
CA PRO A 53 -17.14 -3.74 -7.48
C PRO A 53 -17.81 -2.45 -7.96
N PHE A 54 -17.31 -1.84 -9.05
CA PHE A 54 -17.80 -0.57 -9.59
C PHE A 54 -17.98 -0.64 -11.11
N SER A 55 -18.63 0.35 -11.70
CA SER A 55 -18.79 0.45 -13.16
C SER A 55 -17.43 0.48 -13.83
N ALA A 56 -17.29 -0.27 -14.92
CA ALA A 56 -16.08 -0.22 -15.73
C ALA A 56 -15.87 1.20 -16.28
N PHE A 57 -14.63 1.65 -16.32
CA PHE A 57 -14.20 2.90 -16.94
C PHE A 57 -13.23 2.61 -18.08
N LEU A 58 -13.11 3.54 -19.02
CA LEU A 58 -12.30 3.35 -20.25
C LEU A 58 -12.67 2.02 -20.94
N ASP A 59 -11.69 1.18 -21.19
CA ASP A 59 -11.81 -0.15 -21.76
C ASP A 59 -12.10 -1.26 -20.71
N GLY A 60 -12.13 -0.89 -19.43
CA GLY A 60 -12.34 -1.81 -18.30
C GLY A 60 -11.09 -2.57 -17.85
N ASP A 61 -9.94 -2.34 -18.47
CA ASP A 61 -8.67 -3.00 -18.16
C ASP A 61 -7.50 -1.99 -17.99
N SER A 62 -7.76 -0.70 -18.22
CA SER A 62 -6.77 0.39 -18.07
C SER A 62 -6.68 0.92 -16.64
N MET A 63 -5.49 1.44 -16.30
CA MET A 63 -5.22 2.17 -15.07
C MET A 63 -5.28 3.67 -15.31
N ILE A 64 -5.78 4.42 -14.32
CA ILE A 64 -5.72 5.88 -14.27
C ILE A 64 -4.80 6.31 -13.13
N ILE A 65 -3.88 7.21 -13.41
CA ILE A 65 -3.10 7.94 -12.41
C ILE A 65 -3.37 9.43 -12.63
N ALA A 66 -3.82 10.13 -11.59
CA ALA A 66 -4.10 11.54 -11.62
C ALA A 66 -3.45 12.26 -10.43
N GLY A 67 -3.12 13.55 -10.60
CA GLY A 67 -2.48 14.35 -9.56
C GLY A 67 -0.95 14.40 -9.67
N ASP A 68 -0.30 14.71 -8.57
CA ASP A 68 1.15 14.95 -8.48
C ASP A 68 1.76 14.32 -7.21
N MET A 69 2.88 14.86 -6.73
CA MET A 69 3.54 14.37 -5.51
C MET A 69 2.91 14.90 -4.21
N GLN A 70 1.98 15.85 -4.29
CA GLN A 70 1.25 16.36 -3.11
C GLN A 70 -0.03 15.56 -2.90
N GLU A 71 -0.75 15.30 -3.99
CA GLU A 71 -2.00 14.55 -3.99
C GLU A 71 -2.07 13.67 -5.24
N LYS A 72 -2.26 12.39 -5.04
CA LYS A 72 -2.31 11.43 -6.13
C LYS A 72 -3.48 10.48 -5.95
N LEU A 73 -4.14 10.21 -7.06
CA LEU A 73 -5.16 9.17 -7.19
C LEU A 73 -4.67 8.11 -8.17
N VAL A 74 -4.80 6.85 -7.78
CA VAL A 74 -4.51 5.69 -8.63
C VAL A 74 -5.72 4.77 -8.64
N LEU A 75 -6.21 4.43 -9.83
CA LEU A 75 -7.39 3.58 -10.04
C LEU A 75 -7.04 2.49 -11.04
N TYR A 76 -7.38 1.24 -10.75
CA TYR A 76 -7.24 0.15 -11.73
C TYR A 76 -8.15 -1.03 -11.38
N PRO A 77 -8.66 -1.73 -12.41
CA PRO A 77 -9.41 -2.95 -12.21
C PRO A 77 -8.47 -4.09 -11.82
N ILE A 78 -8.87 -4.92 -10.84
CA ILE A 78 -8.11 -6.09 -10.39
C ILE A 78 -8.81 -7.40 -10.70
N ALA A 79 -10.13 -7.38 -10.94
CA ALA A 79 -10.91 -8.55 -11.35
C ALA A 79 -12.20 -8.15 -12.04
N ARG A 80 -12.79 -9.10 -12.77
CA ARG A 80 -14.17 -9.00 -13.24
C ARG A 80 -15.13 -9.22 -12.08
N ALA A 81 -16.25 -8.50 -12.08
CA ALA A 81 -17.31 -8.63 -11.11
C ALA A 81 -18.66 -8.85 -11.84
N GLU A 82 -19.68 -9.23 -11.12
CA GLU A 82 -21.00 -9.48 -11.69
C GLU A 82 -21.60 -8.22 -12.37
N GLY A 83 -22.51 -8.42 -13.30
CA GLY A 83 -23.21 -7.34 -13.99
C GLY A 83 -22.31 -6.46 -14.87
N GLY A 84 -21.21 -6.97 -15.40
CA GLY A 84 -20.28 -6.21 -16.23
C GLY A 84 -19.40 -5.21 -15.45
N ARG A 85 -19.45 -5.24 -14.14
CA ARG A 85 -18.63 -4.40 -13.25
C ARG A 85 -17.19 -4.90 -13.19
N ARG A 86 -16.32 -4.08 -12.58
CA ARG A 86 -14.95 -4.46 -12.24
C ARG A 86 -14.73 -4.30 -10.74
N LEU A 87 -14.06 -5.26 -10.11
CA LEU A 87 -13.47 -5.02 -8.79
C LEU A 87 -12.35 -4.00 -8.99
N THR A 88 -12.63 -2.76 -8.62
CA THR A 88 -11.75 -1.63 -8.84
C THR A 88 -11.00 -1.31 -7.56
N ASN A 89 -9.67 -1.40 -7.64
CA ASN A 89 -8.78 -0.90 -6.60
C ASN A 89 -8.59 0.60 -6.79
N TRP A 90 -8.58 1.33 -5.68
CA TRP A 90 -8.23 2.74 -5.65
C TRP A 90 -7.23 3.04 -4.54
N VAL A 91 -6.38 4.01 -4.78
CA VAL A 91 -5.43 4.55 -3.80
C VAL A 91 -5.48 6.07 -3.88
N VAL A 92 -5.69 6.72 -2.73
CA VAL A 92 -5.51 8.16 -2.56
C VAL A 92 -4.24 8.36 -1.73
N CYS A 93 -3.32 9.17 -2.23
CA CYS A 93 -2.10 9.55 -1.53
C CYS A 93 -2.13 11.04 -1.23
N ILE A 94 -1.85 11.42 0.01
CA ILE A 94 -1.83 12.83 0.44
C ILE A 94 -0.53 13.08 1.20
N ARG A 95 0.21 14.12 0.79
CA ARG A 95 1.39 14.56 1.53
C ARG A 95 0.98 15.28 2.80
N GLN A 96 1.44 14.78 3.94
CA GLN A 96 1.17 15.35 5.27
C GLN A 96 2.44 15.84 5.98
N GLY A 97 3.63 15.59 5.41
CA GLY A 97 4.89 15.97 6.01
C GLY A 97 6.05 16.04 5.03
N SER A 98 7.20 16.45 5.52
CA SER A 98 8.46 16.55 4.74
C SER A 98 9.17 15.21 4.55
N GLY A 99 8.83 14.19 5.35
CA GLY A 99 9.57 12.93 5.41
C GLY A 99 10.71 12.92 6.45
N ASP A 100 10.94 14.03 7.15
CA ASP A 100 12.00 14.14 8.17
C ASP A 100 11.60 13.56 9.53
N LEU A 101 10.31 13.30 9.71
CA LEU A 101 9.76 12.72 10.94
C LEU A 101 9.76 11.20 10.87
N ALA A 102 9.81 10.56 12.03
CA ALA A 102 9.56 9.13 12.12
C ALA A 102 8.17 8.80 11.55
N PRO A 103 8.02 7.69 10.82
CA PRO A 103 6.72 7.31 10.29
C PRO A 103 5.74 7.06 11.43
N PRO A 104 4.43 7.35 11.23
CA PRO A 104 3.40 6.83 12.11
C PRO A 104 3.53 5.32 12.22
N LYS A 105 3.10 4.76 13.36
CA LYS A 105 3.10 3.30 13.52
C LYS A 105 2.32 2.67 12.37
N GLN A 106 2.97 1.76 11.66
CA GLN A 106 2.34 1.01 10.58
C GLN A 106 1.35 0.02 11.17
N ASP A 107 0.09 0.19 10.82
CA ASP A 107 -0.99 -0.72 11.16
C ASP A 107 -1.80 -0.98 9.88
N TRP A 108 -1.62 -2.17 9.32
CA TRP A 108 -2.28 -2.59 8.08
C TRP A 108 -3.79 -2.80 8.22
N ASN A 109 -4.30 -2.80 9.45
CA ASN A 109 -5.73 -2.97 9.76
C ASN A 109 -6.39 -1.66 10.19
N ARG A 110 -5.67 -0.53 10.17
CA ARG A 110 -6.24 0.76 10.50
C ARG A 110 -7.21 1.20 9.42
N LEU A 111 -8.47 1.33 9.80
CA LEU A 111 -9.53 1.83 8.91
C LEU A 111 -9.30 3.32 8.63
N GLY A 112 -9.53 3.71 7.38
CA GLY A 112 -9.49 5.11 6.97
C GLY A 112 -10.82 5.81 7.24
N GLU A 113 -10.74 7.10 7.51
CA GLU A 113 -11.90 7.97 7.67
C GLU A 113 -12.18 8.76 6.40
N LEU A 114 -13.46 8.83 5.98
CA LEU A 114 -13.84 9.48 4.72
C LEU A 114 -13.51 10.98 4.73
N ASP A 115 -13.68 11.63 5.86
CA ASP A 115 -13.45 13.07 6.02
C ASP A 115 -11.98 13.45 5.82
N ASP A 116 -11.05 12.54 6.05
CA ASP A 116 -9.61 12.77 5.83
C ASP A 116 -9.25 12.91 4.34
N ILE A 117 -9.96 12.20 3.46
CA ILE A 117 -9.63 12.14 2.03
C ILE A 117 -10.62 12.88 1.14
N LEU A 118 -11.83 13.11 1.61
CA LEU A 118 -12.92 13.68 0.79
C LEU A 118 -12.58 15.06 0.18
N PRO A 119 -11.92 15.99 0.89
CA PRO A 119 -11.50 17.27 0.31
C PRO A 119 -10.55 17.08 -0.89
N THR A 120 -9.62 16.12 -0.81
CA THR A 120 -8.71 15.77 -1.90
C THR A 120 -9.44 15.09 -3.04
N VAL A 121 -10.28 14.11 -2.72
CA VAL A 121 -11.06 13.34 -3.72
C VAL A 121 -11.90 14.25 -4.62
N ARG A 122 -12.54 15.26 -4.05
CA ARG A 122 -13.37 16.25 -4.77
C ARG A 122 -12.59 17.16 -5.74
N ARG A 123 -11.26 17.21 -5.61
CA ARG A 123 -10.41 17.93 -6.57
C ARG A 123 -10.12 17.13 -7.83
N PHE A 124 -10.30 15.81 -7.81
CA PHE A 124 -10.12 14.97 -8.99
C PHE A 124 -11.40 14.96 -9.83
N SER A 125 -11.36 15.65 -10.96
CA SER A 125 -12.43 15.63 -11.97
C SER A 125 -12.03 14.71 -13.11
N LEU A 126 -12.58 13.52 -13.16
CA LEU A 126 -12.33 12.53 -14.20
C LEU A 126 -13.61 12.33 -15.03
N PRO A 127 -13.58 12.65 -16.34
CA PRO A 127 -14.77 12.48 -17.19
C PRO A 127 -15.24 11.02 -17.28
N GLN A 128 -14.34 10.05 -17.01
CA GLN A 128 -14.59 8.62 -17.17
C GLN A 128 -15.21 7.97 -15.93
N LEU A 129 -15.16 8.64 -14.77
CA LEU A 129 -15.52 8.02 -13.49
C LEU A 129 -15.84 9.07 -12.42
N ASP A 130 -16.92 8.86 -11.69
CA ASP A 130 -17.20 9.58 -10.45
C ASP A 130 -16.35 8.99 -9.31
N VAL A 131 -15.27 9.67 -8.96
CA VAL A 131 -14.30 9.23 -7.94
C VAL A 131 -14.93 9.22 -6.54
N GLU A 132 -15.71 10.25 -6.21
CA GLU A 132 -16.39 10.32 -4.90
C GLU A 132 -17.39 9.18 -4.73
N ALA A 133 -18.17 8.88 -5.78
CA ALA A 133 -19.10 7.76 -5.76
C ALA A 133 -18.41 6.41 -5.61
N LEU A 134 -17.25 6.19 -6.27
CA LEU A 134 -16.44 4.99 -6.12
C LEU A 134 -15.99 4.79 -4.66
N ILE A 135 -15.44 5.83 -4.06
CA ILE A 135 -14.90 5.76 -2.69
C ILE A 135 -16.02 5.54 -1.68
N ARG A 136 -17.14 6.26 -1.81
CA ARG A 136 -18.33 6.08 -0.94
C ARG A 136 -18.97 4.69 -1.08
N ALA A 137 -18.86 4.05 -2.23
CA ALA A 137 -19.35 2.70 -2.43
C ALA A 137 -18.46 1.61 -1.80
N THR A 138 -17.25 1.98 -1.32
CA THR A 138 -16.29 1.06 -0.71
C THR A 138 -16.62 0.89 0.77
N PRO A 139 -17.04 -0.31 1.22
CA PRO A 139 -17.51 -0.51 2.60
C PRO A 139 -16.41 -0.31 3.64
N GLU A 140 -15.21 -0.78 3.32
CA GLU A 140 -14.03 -0.70 4.18
C GLU A 140 -12.79 -0.38 3.34
N TYR A 141 -11.95 0.50 3.86
CA TYR A 141 -10.65 0.83 3.29
C TYR A 141 -9.66 1.19 4.40
N PHE A 142 -8.40 1.08 4.09
CA PHE A 142 -7.35 1.16 5.08
C PHE A 142 -6.43 2.34 4.82
N GLU A 143 -5.89 2.92 5.90
CA GLU A 143 -4.89 3.97 5.83
C GLU A 143 -3.54 3.49 6.37
N TYR A 144 -2.46 3.93 5.74
CA TYR A 144 -1.11 3.64 6.19
C TYR A 144 -0.08 4.62 5.61
N PRO A 145 1.04 4.85 6.30
CA PRO A 145 2.11 5.69 5.80
C PRO A 145 2.83 5.03 4.61
N MET A 146 3.15 5.83 3.59
CA MET A 146 4.03 5.40 2.50
C MET A 146 5.47 5.33 3.01
N CYS A 147 5.94 4.13 3.27
CA CYS A 147 7.26 3.88 3.79
C CYS A 147 8.08 3.03 2.82
N ASP A 148 9.38 3.28 2.83
CA ASP A 148 10.37 2.51 2.10
C ASP A 148 11.64 2.28 2.95
N ARG A 149 12.66 1.69 2.34
CA ARG A 149 14.01 1.56 2.89
C ARG A 149 15.03 1.90 1.83
N ASP A 150 16.18 2.35 2.25
CA ASP A 150 17.31 2.59 1.34
C ASP A 150 17.75 1.29 0.64
N PRO A 151 18.20 1.38 -0.62
CA PRO A 151 18.80 0.26 -1.30
C PRO A 151 19.97 -0.33 -0.50
N LEU A 152 20.09 -1.65 -0.51
CA LEU A 152 21.21 -2.32 0.12
C LEU A 152 22.43 -2.36 -0.82
N PRO A 153 23.67 -2.27 -0.29
CA PRO A 153 24.87 -2.37 -1.09
C PRO A 153 25.14 -3.80 -1.61
N TRP A 154 24.58 -4.80 -0.93
CA TRP A 154 24.73 -6.23 -1.29
C TRP A 154 23.62 -7.07 -0.64
N TRP A 155 23.43 -8.32 -1.12
CA TRP A 155 22.39 -9.24 -0.65
C TRP A 155 22.92 -10.64 -0.27
N THR A 156 24.19 -10.94 -0.57
CA THR A 156 24.81 -12.26 -0.33
C THR A 156 26.16 -12.13 0.30
#